data_f8b5ef5591e35f56070a6948656e4cb8
#
_entry.id   f8b5ef5591e35f56070a6948656e4cb8
#
_cell.length_a   1.000
_cell.length_b   1.000
_cell.length_c   1.000
_cell.angle_alpha   90.00
_cell.angle_beta   90.00
_cell.angle_gamma   90.00
#
_symmetry.space_group_name_H-M   'P 1'
#
loop_
_entity.id
_entity.type
_entity.pdbx_description
1 polymer ?
#
loop_
_entity_poly.entity_id
_entity_poly.type
_entity_poly.pdbx_seq_one_letter_code
_entity_poly.pdbx_strand_id
1 'polypeptide(L)'
;MYNLAKFGAAVAVSVMLAGLTVNAASVNTATASTVHRAIQSAGIGSFMDEDFDVQQCLEAAQQAKEERKQIYGYENLGVAKVSDWLNVRKEPGESGELVGKLPKNAGADVLGEENGWYKIKSGKVTGYVKADYLLTGAEARAFADEVATDMAVCNSGGLRVRAEGNLEAPVITLVAEGEELEVVAVEGEWVKIMLDDEEAYVFGEYVDIAKKLEKAVSMTELKYGQGVSDVRVDLVNYAKKFLGNPYVWGGTSLTKGADCSGFVLSIYKKYGISLPHYSVSQSKMGTKISLSEAKPGDLIFYAKNGTVNHVAIYIGNNQVIHASSPRTGIKISNATYRTPHSVRRLLD
;
A
#
# COMPACT_ATOMS: atom_id res chain seq x y z
N MET A 1 11.32 -29.15 9.56
CA MET A 1 11.09 -29.07 11.02
C MET A 1 10.69 -27.63 11.32
N TYR A 2 9.39 -27.39 11.36
CA TYR A 2 8.82 -26.06 11.64
C TYR A 2 9.28 -25.57 13.01
N ASN A 3 9.60 -24.29 13.09
CA ASN A 3 10.10 -23.60 14.27
C ASN A 3 9.02 -23.51 15.38
N LEU A 4 8.64 -24.63 15.95
CA LEU A 4 7.79 -24.72 17.15
C LEU A 4 8.40 -23.97 18.35
N ALA A 5 9.69 -23.63 18.30
CA ALA A 5 10.39 -22.93 19.37
C ALA A 5 9.88 -21.47 19.56
N LYS A 6 9.50 -20.76 18.47
CA LYS A 6 8.97 -19.39 18.60
C LYS A 6 7.53 -19.36 19.15
N PHE A 7 6.70 -20.35 18.82
CA PHE A 7 5.34 -20.48 19.37
C PHE A 7 5.35 -20.97 20.82
N GLY A 8 6.28 -21.86 21.18
CA GLY A 8 6.42 -22.40 22.54
C GLY A 8 6.80 -21.35 23.58
N ALA A 9 7.69 -20.41 23.23
CA ALA A 9 8.13 -19.36 24.16
C ALA A 9 7.03 -18.34 24.49
N ALA A 10 6.25 -17.91 23.51
CA ALA A 10 5.14 -16.96 23.70
C ALA A 10 3.99 -17.59 24.53
N VAL A 11 3.69 -18.87 24.32
CA VAL A 11 2.67 -19.61 25.08
C VAL A 11 3.16 -19.91 26.50
N ALA A 12 4.45 -20.25 26.69
CA ALA A 12 5.02 -20.48 28.01
C ALA A 12 5.03 -19.22 28.89
N VAL A 13 5.36 -18.06 28.32
CA VAL A 13 5.31 -16.76 29.05
C VAL A 13 3.89 -16.38 29.41
N SER A 14 2.90 -16.64 28.56
CA SER A 14 1.47 -16.38 28.86
C SER A 14 0.95 -17.30 29.98
N VAL A 15 1.35 -18.54 30.03
CA VAL A 15 0.95 -19.50 31.09
C VAL A 15 1.67 -19.18 32.40
N MET A 16 2.93 -18.75 32.37
CA MET A 16 3.66 -18.34 33.57
C MET A 16 3.12 -17.05 34.18
N LEU A 17 2.71 -16.07 33.37
CA LEU A 17 2.08 -14.83 33.85
C LEU A 17 0.65 -15.01 34.35
N ALA A 18 -0.08 -16.03 33.89
CA ALA A 18 -1.41 -16.36 34.39
C ALA A 18 -1.40 -17.12 35.73
N GLY A 19 -0.31 -17.80 36.06
CA GLY A 19 -0.12 -18.52 37.34
C GLY A 19 0.39 -17.66 38.49
N LEU A 20 1.00 -16.52 38.19
CA LEU A 20 1.38 -15.49 39.16
C LEU A 20 0.26 -14.44 39.18
N THR A 21 -0.41 -14.27 40.33
CA THR A 21 -1.38 -13.18 40.58
C THR A 21 -0.67 -11.82 40.57
N VAL A 22 -0.03 -11.46 39.49
CA VAL A 22 0.57 -10.14 39.26
C VAL A 22 -0.48 -9.32 38.56
N ASN A 23 -1.01 -8.35 39.28
CA ASN A 23 -2.02 -7.40 38.78
C ASN A 23 -1.48 -6.72 37.51
N ALA A 24 -2.26 -6.70 36.43
CA ALA A 24 -1.86 -6.16 35.11
C ALA A 24 -1.32 -4.73 35.15
N ALA A 25 -1.59 -3.97 36.22
CA ALA A 25 -1.08 -2.62 36.46
C ALA A 25 0.43 -2.60 36.84
N SER A 26 1.00 -3.70 37.35
CA SER A 26 2.41 -3.76 37.79
C SER A 26 3.40 -4.21 36.72
N VAL A 27 2.94 -4.65 35.55
CA VAL A 27 3.82 -5.10 34.44
C VAL A 27 4.49 -3.92 33.72
N ASN A 28 3.87 -2.75 33.75
CA ASN A 28 4.41 -1.55 33.10
C ASN A 28 5.66 -0.94 33.78
N THR A 29 6.01 -1.37 34.99
CA THR A 29 7.15 -0.86 35.77
C THR A 29 8.13 -1.95 36.20
N ALA A 30 7.88 -3.21 35.82
CA ALA A 30 8.77 -4.31 36.17
C ALA A 30 10.07 -4.23 35.36
N THR A 31 11.20 -4.14 36.06
CA THR A 31 12.54 -4.27 35.44
C THR A 31 12.88 -5.74 35.26
N ALA A 32 13.81 -6.04 34.32
CA ALA A 32 14.30 -7.40 34.07
C ALA A 32 14.72 -8.11 35.37
N SER A 33 15.29 -7.37 36.33
CA SER A 33 15.71 -7.90 37.66
C SER A 33 14.50 -8.31 38.54
N THR A 34 13.36 -7.65 38.42
CA THR A 34 12.13 -7.96 39.16
C THR A 34 11.50 -9.25 38.65
N VAL A 35 11.46 -9.41 37.31
CA VAL A 35 10.95 -10.63 36.65
C VAL A 35 11.86 -11.80 36.94
N HIS A 36 13.19 -11.64 36.86
CA HIS A 36 14.16 -12.68 37.19
C HIS A 36 14.02 -13.16 38.64
N ARG A 37 13.84 -12.25 39.60
CA ARG A 37 13.63 -12.58 41.01
C ARG A 37 12.31 -13.33 41.25
N ALA A 38 11.23 -12.96 40.53
CA ALA A 38 9.94 -13.63 40.59
C ALA A 38 10.01 -15.06 40.04
N ILE A 39 10.73 -15.29 38.95
CA ILE A 39 10.97 -16.60 38.33
C ILE A 39 11.77 -17.49 39.30
N GLN A 40 12.83 -16.99 39.94
CA GLN A 40 13.61 -17.71 40.91
C GLN A 40 12.80 -18.07 42.18
N SER A 41 11.94 -17.12 42.66
CA SER A 41 11.11 -17.38 43.84
C SER A 41 9.98 -18.39 43.57
N ALA A 42 9.57 -18.57 42.33
CA ALA A 42 8.57 -19.56 41.90
C ALA A 42 9.15 -20.98 41.69
N GLY A 43 10.46 -21.17 41.87
CA GLY A 43 11.12 -22.48 41.71
C GLY A 43 11.25 -22.98 40.27
N ILE A 44 11.03 -22.08 39.27
CA ILE A 44 11.02 -22.40 37.84
C ILE A 44 12.44 -22.30 37.23
N GLY A 45 13.38 -21.72 37.98
CA GLY A 45 14.75 -21.45 37.51
C GLY A 45 15.58 -22.70 37.09
N SER A 46 15.15 -23.90 37.48
CA SER A 46 15.85 -25.14 37.12
C SER A 46 15.48 -25.71 35.75
N PHE A 47 14.53 -25.08 35.04
CA PHE A 47 14.07 -25.52 33.73
C PHE A 47 14.45 -24.53 32.61
N MET A 48 15.26 -23.52 32.90
CA MET A 48 15.69 -22.51 31.93
C MET A 48 17.10 -22.85 31.43
N ASP A 49 17.24 -22.88 30.10
CA ASP A 49 18.56 -22.97 29.47
C ASP A 49 19.40 -21.72 29.80
N GLU A 50 20.73 -21.85 29.81
CA GLU A 50 21.69 -20.79 30.13
C GLU A 50 21.58 -19.58 29.19
N ASP A 51 20.92 -19.73 28.01
CA ASP A 51 20.72 -18.70 26.98
C ASP A 51 19.36 -17.99 27.08
N PHE A 52 18.61 -18.15 28.19
CA PHE A 52 17.29 -17.51 28.33
C PHE A 52 17.40 -15.97 28.54
N ASP A 53 17.14 -15.20 27.48
CA ASP A 53 17.15 -13.74 27.55
C ASP A 53 15.78 -13.20 28.02
N VAL A 54 15.73 -12.82 29.29
CA VAL A 54 14.56 -12.20 29.93
C VAL A 54 14.17 -10.90 29.24
N GLN A 55 15.14 -10.15 28.72
CA GLN A 55 14.88 -8.88 28.03
C GLN A 55 14.15 -9.13 26.70
N GLN A 56 14.59 -10.10 25.94
CA GLN A 56 13.95 -10.50 24.69
C GLN A 56 12.52 -11.02 24.91
N CYS A 57 12.27 -11.73 26.01
CA CYS A 57 10.94 -12.18 26.39
C CYS A 57 10.01 -11.02 26.82
N LEU A 58 10.54 -10.01 27.51
CA LEU A 58 9.78 -8.82 27.88
C LEU A 58 9.41 -7.99 26.65
N GLU A 59 10.34 -7.82 25.73
CA GLU A 59 10.12 -7.12 24.45
C GLU A 59 9.07 -7.87 23.61
N ALA A 60 9.18 -9.20 23.49
CA ALA A 60 8.20 -10.03 22.81
C ALA A 60 6.81 -9.97 23.48
N ALA A 61 6.74 -9.93 24.81
CA ALA A 61 5.48 -9.80 25.55
C ALA A 61 4.89 -8.40 25.42
N GLN A 62 5.70 -7.37 25.34
CA GLN A 62 5.25 -5.99 25.05
C GLN A 62 4.76 -5.87 23.61
N GLN A 63 5.47 -6.41 22.64
CA GLN A 63 5.04 -6.49 21.23
C GLN A 63 3.73 -7.25 21.09
N ALA A 64 3.60 -8.44 21.71
CA ALA A 64 2.35 -9.21 21.70
C ALA A 64 1.18 -8.48 22.39
N LYS A 65 1.44 -7.60 23.38
CA LYS A 65 0.45 -6.77 24.03
C LYS A 65 0.02 -5.59 23.16
N GLU A 66 0.94 -4.99 22.43
CA GLU A 66 0.66 -3.95 21.43
C GLU A 66 -0.12 -4.54 20.24
N GLU A 67 0.29 -5.71 19.74
CA GLU A 67 -0.42 -6.45 18.69
C GLU A 67 -1.84 -6.86 19.12
N ARG A 68 -2.06 -7.21 20.40
CA ARG A 68 -3.39 -7.49 20.95
C ARG A 68 -4.28 -6.26 21.07
N LYS A 69 -3.72 -5.06 21.07
CA LYS A 69 -4.51 -3.82 21.02
C LYS A 69 -5.04 -3.57 19.62
N GLN A 70 -4.33 -4.02 18.58
CA GLN A 70 -4.74 -3.85 17.20
C GLN A 70 -5.52 -5.09 16.73
N ILE A 71 -6.69 -4.85 16.18
CA ILE A 71 -7.53 -5.90 15.58
C ILE A 71 -7.47 -5.70 14.08
N TYR A 72 -6.90 -6.67 13.36
CA TYR A 72 -6.68 -6.58 11.91
C TYR A 72 -5.88 -5.34 11.49
N GLY A 73 -4.98 -4.83 12.38
CA GLY A 73 -4.16 -3.65 12.15
C GLY A 73 -4.85 -2.32 12.49
N TYR A 74 -6.04 -2.34 13.13
CA TYR A 74 -6.79 -1.15 13.56
C TYR A 74 -6.78 -1.01 15.09
N GLU A 75 -6.58 0.21 15.60
CA GLU A 75 -6.64 0.50 17.04
C GLU A 75 -8.09 0.59 17.54
N ASN A 76 -8.93 1.32 16.80
CA ASN A 76 -10.37 1.47 17.06
C ASN A 76 -11.14 0.98 15.83
N LEU A 77 -11.26 -0.34 15.70
CA LEU A 77 -11.89 -0.93 14.54
C LEU A 77 -13.32 -0.49 14.33
N GLY A 78 -13.60 0.05 13.14
CA GLY A 78 -14.91 0.18 12.54
C GLY A 78 -15.02 -0.66 11.29
N VAL A 79 -16.15 -1.32 11.05
CA VAL A 79 -16.40 -2.14 9.85
C VAL A 79 -17.66 -1.67 9.15
N ALA A 80 -17.56 -1.46 7.84
CA ALA A 80 -18.69 -0.99 7.04
C ALA A 80 -19.76 -2.10 6.88
N LYS A 81 -20.97 -1.83 7.34
CA LYS A 81 -22.15 -2.71 7.21
C LYS A 81 -23.11 -2.12 6.19
N VAL A 82 -22.78 -2.29 4.92
CA VAL A 82 -23.55 -1.80 3.77
C VAL A 82 -23.68 -2.90 2.73
N SER A 83 -24.56 -2.70 1.74
CA SER A 83 -24.73 -3.65 0.64
C SER A 83 -23.62 -3.57 -0.40
N ASP A 84 -23.03 -2.36 -0.61
CA ASP A 84 -22.02 -2.09 -1.63
C ASP A 84 -20.94 -1.14 -1.05
N TRP A 85 -21.19 0.17 -1.02
CA TRP A 85 -20.22 1.18 -0.63
C TRP A 85 -20.77 2.15 0.42
N LEU A 86 -19.93 2.52 1.40
CA LEU A 86 -20.17 3.64 2.31
C LEU A 86 -19.36 4.85 1.84
N ASN A 87 -20.03 5.96 1.59
CA ASN A 87 -19.38 7.20 1.16
C ASN A 87 -18.53 7.80 2.29
N VAL A 88 -17.27 8.10 1.97
CA VAL A 88 -16.35 8.84 2.86
C VAL A 88 -16.30 10.29 2.40
N ARG A 89 -16.61 11.22 3.29
CA ARG A 89 -16.70 12.66 3.00
C ARG A 89 -15.64 13.45 3.75
N LYS A 90 -15.27 14.58 3.20
CA LYS A 90 -14.27 15.49 3.78
C LYS A 90 -14.73 16.14 5.07
N GLU A 91 -16.03 16.40 5.18
CA GLU A 91 -16.71 17.07 6.29
C GLU A 91 -17.93 16.24 6.71
N PRO A 92 -18.34 16.29 8.03
CA PRO A 92 -19.54 15.61 8.48
C PRO A 92 -20.79 16.23 7.85
N GLY A 93 -21.57 15.43 7.13
CA GLY A 93 -22.81 15.88 6.47
C GLY A 93 -22.97 15.33 5.06
N GLU A 94 -24.21 15.20 4.60
CA GLU A 94 -24.53 14.60 3.29
C GLU A 94 -24.09 15.45 2.10
N SER A 95 -23.88 16.76 2.29
CA SER A 95 -23.38 17.70 1.27
C SER A 95 -21.84 17.78 1.21
N GLY A 96 -21.13 17.16 2.15
CA GLY A 96 -19.66 17.14 2.18
C GLY A 96 -19.07 16.52 0.91
N GLU A 97 -17.94 17.06 0.45
CA GLU A 97 -17.19 16.54 -0.70
C GLU A 97 -16.81 15.07 -0.51
N LEU A 98 -17.03 14.22 -1.52
CA LEU A 98 -16.60 12.82 -1.49
C LEU A 98 -15.09 12.72 -1.67
N VAL A 99 -14.40 12.11 -0.70
CA VAL A 99 -12.95 11.86 -0.73
C VAL A 99 -12.62 10.39 -1.00
N GLY A 100 -13.57 9.48 -0.78
CA GLY A 100 -13.41 8.06 -1.03
C GLY A 100 -14.70 7.29 -0.79
N LYS A 101 -14.59 5.98 -0.95
CA LYS A 101 -15.64 5.01 -0.63
C LYS A 101 -15.05 3.86 0.17
N LEU A 102 -15.76 3.45 1.21
CA LEU A 102 -15.44 2.29 2.04
C LEU A 102 -16.28 1.11 1.53
N PRO A 103 -15.68 0.05 0.97
CA PRO A 103 -16.40 -1.11 0.46
C PRO A 103 -17.22 -1.79 1.56
N LYS A 104 -18.19 -2.59 1.17
CA LYS A 104 -18.85 -3.55 2.05
C LYS A 104 -17.79 -4.36 2.81
N ASN A 105 -17.97 -4.53 4.11
CA ASN A 105 -17.08 -5.27 5.02
C ASN A 105 -15.68 -4.68 5.21
N ALA A 106 -15.37 -3.54 4.62
CA ALA A 106 -14.07 -2.91 4.77
C ALA A 106 -13.87 -2.31 6.16
N GLY A 107 -12.61 -2.34 6.62
CA GLY A 107 -12.19 -1.84 7.92
C GLY A 107 -11.70 -0.39 7.88
N ALA A 108 -11.85 0.29 9.01
CA ALA A 108 -11.32 1.63 9.24
C ALA A 108 -10.96 1.84 10.71
N ASP A 109 -9.99 2.70 11.00
CA ASP A 109 -9.81 3.25 12.34
C ASP A 109 -10.82 4.37 12.59
N VAL A 110 -11.58 4.27 13.68
CA VAL A 110 -12.46 5.32 14.16
C VAL A 110 -11.66 6.30 15.00
N LEU A 111 -11.50 7.53 14.49
CA LEU A 111 -10.70 8.59 15.12
C LEU A 111 -11.51 9.49 16.04
N GLY A 112 -12.85 9.47 15.92
CA GLY A 112 -13.78 10.26 16.73
C GLY A 112 -15.18 10.26 16.16
N GLU A 113 -16.12 10.87 16.91
CA GLU A 113 -17.52 11.00 16.52
C GLU A 113 -17.95 12.46 16.60
N GLU A 114 -18.71 12.91 15.61
CA GLU A 114 -19.26 14.25 15.55
C GLU A 114 -20.61 14.24 14.83
N ASN A 115 -21.67 14.69 15.53
CA ASN A 115 -23.02 14.88 14.97
C ASN A 115 -23.60 13.67 14.21
N GLY A 116 -23.36 12.44 14.71
CA GLY A 116 -23.81 11.19 14.05
C GLY A 116 -22.95 10.76 12.87
N TRP A 117 -21.72 11.29 12.77
CA TRP A 117 -20.71 10.90 11.81
C TRP A 117 -19.45 10.44 12.54
N TYR A 118 -18.86 9.35 12.08
CA TYR A 118 -17.55 8.93 12.53
C TYR A 118 -16.46 9.50 11.62
N LYS A 119 -15.47 10.15 12.23
CA LYS A 119 -14.21 10.44 11.54
C LYS A 119 -13.39 9.18 11.47
N ILE A 120 -13.00 8.76 10.29
CA ILE A 120 -12.29 7.51 10.06
C ILE A 120 -10.99 7.71 9.26
N LYS A 121 -10.09 6.72 9.40
CA LYS A 121 -8.95 6.50 8.50
C LYS A 121 -8.97 5.06 8.03
N SER A 122 -8.96 4.84 6.71
CA SER A 122 -8.89 3.52 6.10
C SER A 122 -7.94 3.56 4.90
N GLY A 123 -6.83 2.87 5.01
CA GLY A 123 -5.74 2.98 4.04
C GLY A 123 -5.25 4.43 3.89
N LYS A 124 -5.33 4.96 2.68
CA LYS A 124 -4.95 6.35 2.34
C LYS A 124 -6.08 7.36 2.53
N VAL A 125 -7.31 6.89 2.78
CA VAL A 125 -8.50 7.74 2.88
C VAL A 125 -8.74 8.15 4.33
N THR A 126 -8.91 9.44 4.56
CA THR A 126 -9.35 10.00 5.85
C THR A 126 -10.55 10.90 5.59
N GLY A 127 -11.60 10.74 6.39
CA GLY A 127 -12.83 11.53 6.24
C GLY A 127 -13.91 11.08 7.19
N TYR A 128 -15.14 11.42 6.89
CA TYR A 128 -16.32 11.17 7.71
C TYR A 128 -17.27 10.19 7.01
N VAL A 129 -17.77 9.23 7.77
CA VAL A 129 -18.82 8.29 7.35
C VAL A 129 -20.02 8.42 8.29
N LYS A 130 -21.23 8.16 7.79
CA LYS A 130 -22.43 8.19 8.60
C LYS A 130 -22.41 7.02 9.61
N ALA A 131 -22.62 7.31 10.88
CA ALA A 131 -22.46 6.36 11.99
C ALA A 131 -23.38 5.13 11.84
N ASP A 132 -24.59 5.29 11.32
CA ASP A 132 -25.58 4.22 11.15
C ASP A 132 -25.08 3.04 10.28
N TYR A 133 -24.04 3.25 9.48
CA TYR A 133 -23.53 2.27 8.52
C TYR A 133 -22.15 1.71 8.88
N LEU A 134 -21.62 2.08 10.06
CA LEU A 134 -20.33 1.60 10.53
C LEU A 134 -20.51 0.90 11.89
N LEU A 135 -20.24 -0.39 11.95
CA LEU A 135 -20.15 -1.11 13.22
C LEU A 135 -18.87 -0.68 13.95
N THR A 136 -18.93 -0.60 15.29
CA THR A 136 -17.81 -0.25 16.16
C THR A 136 -17.74 -1.15 17.38
N GLY A 137 -16.65 -1.13 18.13
CA GLY A 137 -16.50 -1.87 19.38
C GLY A 137 -16.64 -3.39 19.24
N ALA A 138 -17.39 -4.03 20.12
CA ALA A 138 -17.54 -5.48 20.15
C ALA A 138 -18.29 -6.04 18.91
N GLU A 139 -19.25 -5.29 18.38
CA GLU A 139 -19.99 -5.70 17.17
C GLU A 139 -19.08 -5.69 15.93
N ALA A 140 -18.23 -4.66 15.79
CA ALA A 140 -17.25 -4.60 14.70
C ALA A 140 -16.27 -5.77 14.77
N ARG A 141 -15.82 -6.15 15.98
CA ARG A 141 -14.92 -7.30 16.17
C ARG A 141 -15.53 -8.61 15.74
N ALA A 142 -16.72 -8.92 16.26
CA ALA A 142 -17.43 -10.14 15.91
C ALA A 142 -17.71 -10.24 14.41
N PHE A 143 -18.10 -9.13 13.78
CA PHE A 143 -18.38 -9.09 12.35
C PHE A 143 -17.09 -9.18 11.52
N ALA A 144 -15.99 -8.56 11.97
CA ALA A 144 -14.68 -8.65 11.30
C ALA A 144 -14.16 -10.10 11.25
N ASP A 145 -14.35 -10.87 12.33
CA ASP A 145 -13.95 -12.29 12.40
C ASP A 145 -14.66 -13.15 11.32
N GLU A 146 -15.87 -12.76 10.92
CA GLU A 146 -16.66 -13.44 9.91
C GLU A 146 -16.27 -13.06 8.48
N VAL A 147 -15.80 -11.80 8.27
CA VAL A 147 -15.63 -11.22 6.92
C VAL A 147 -14.18 -10.96 6.54
N ALA A 148 -13.24 -11.09 7.48
CA ALA A 148 -11.82 -10.90 7.20
C ALA A 148 -11.28 -12.02 6.30
N THR A 149 -10.48 -11.63 5.30
CA THR A 149 -9.87 -12.53 4.33
C THR A 149 -8.44 -12.86 4.74
N ASP A 150 -8.02 -14.10 4.53
CA ASP A 150 -6.63 -14.50 4.71
C ASP A 150 -5.79 -13.91 3.56
N MET A 151 -4.77 -13.12 3.91
CA MET A 151 -3.85 -12.48 2.98
C MET A 151 -2.43 -12.96 3.23
N ALA A 152 -1.72 -13.36 2.19
CA ALA A 152 -0.30 -13.63 2.21
C ALA A 152 0.47 -12.33 1.95
N VAL A 153 1.18 -11.83 2.95
CA VAL A 153 2.04 -10.65 2.85
C VAL A 153 3.43 -11.09 2.48
N CYS A 154 3.95 -10.63 1.37
CA CYS A 154 5.29 -10.96 0.91
C CYS A 154 6.35 -10.38 1.85
N ASN A 155 7.22 -11.21 2.42
CA ASN A 155 8.28 -10.82 3.35
C ASN A 155 9.68 -10.78 2.70
N SER A 156 9.74 -10.90 1.35
CA SER A 156 10.99 -10.83 0.60
C SER A 156 10.81 -10.19 -0.77
N GLY A 157 11.81 -9.44 -1.24
CA GLY A 157 11.75 -8.80 -2.55
C GLY A 157 11.91 -9.81 -3.70
N GLY A 158 11.04 -9.69 -4.73
CA GLY A 158 11.13 -10.49 -5.95
C GLY A 158 10.64 -11.94 -5.79
N LEU A 159 9.66 -12.18 -4.92
CA LEU A 159 9.01 -13.47 -4.77
C LEU A 159 8.38 -13.94 -6.08
N ARG A 160 8.69 -15.16 -6.50
CA ARG A 160 8.16 -15.76 -7.73
C ARG A 160 6.75 -16.28 -7.52
N VAL A 161 5.82 -15.80 -8.33
CA VAL A 161 4.48 -16.39 -8.47
C VAL A 161 4.53 -17.43 -9.59
N ARG A 162 4.04 -18.62 -9.34
CA ARG A 162 4.11 -19.76 -10.26
C ARG A 162 2.71 -20.28 -10.62
N ALA A 163 2.62 -20.91 -11.78
CA ALA A 163 1.37 -21.52 -12.26
C ALA A 163 0.92 -22.73 -11.41
N GLU A 164 1.85 -23.43 -10.75
CA GLU A 164 1.60 -24.61 -9.92
C GLU A 164 2.50 -24.60 -8.68
N GLY A 165 2.10 -25.32 -7.62
CA GLY A 165 2.82 -25.43 -6.35
C GLY A 165 4.06 -26.34 -6.41
N ASN A 166 4.96 -26.09 -7.37
CA ASN A 166 6.24 -26.79 -7.46
C ASN A 166 7.33 -25.90 -8.08
N LEU A 167 8.61 -26.27 -7.86
CA LEU A 167 9.76 -25.47 -8.30
C LEU A 167 10.00 -25.52 -9.83
N GLU A 168 9.46 -26.51 -10.53
CA GLU A 168 9.59 -26.70 -11.98
C GLU A 168 8.50 -25.92 -12.75
N ALA A 169 7.43 -25.50 -12.07
CA ALA A 169 6.32 -24.77 -12.68
C ALA A 169 6.77 -23.42 -13.25
N PRO A 170 6.17 -22.98 -14.37
CA PRO A 170 6.45 -21.68 -14.97
C PRO A 170 6.26 -20.54 -13.98
N VAL A 171 7.16 -19.57 -13.99
CA VAL A 171 7.02 -18.31 -13.26
C VAL A 171 6.12 -17.37 -14.07
N ILE A 172 4.99 -16.98 -13.48
CA ILE A 172 4.02 -16.05 -14.09
C ILE A 172 4.52 -14.61 -13.93
N THR A 173 4.89 -14.23 -12.68
CA THR A 173 5.34 -12.88 -12.34
C THR A 173 6.23 -12.89 -11.09
N LEU A 174 6.68 -11.70 -10.70
CA LEU A 174 7.38 -11.44 -9.45
C LEU A 174 6.58 -10.42 -8.64
N VAL A 175 6.46 -10.64 -7.33
CA VAL A 175 5.83 -9.71 -6.39
C VAL A 175 6.88 -9.08 -5.48
N ALA A 176 6.60 -7.85 -5.07
CA ALA A 176 7.48 -7.05 -4.23
C ALA A 176 7.29 -7.40 -2.74
N GLU A 177 8.28 -7.06 -1.93
CA GLU A 177 8.15 -7.10 -0.47
C GLU A 177 7.02 -6.18 0.00
N GLY A 178 6.21 -6.68 0.93
CA GLY A 178 5.02 -5.99 1.46
C GLY A 178 3.78 -6.08 0.58
N GLU A 179 3.84 -6.73 -0.59
CA GLU A 179 2.68 -6.98 -1.42
C GLU A 179 1.73 -7.99 -0.77
N GLU A 180 0.43 -7.71 -0.84
CA GLU A 180 -0.63 -8.49 -0.21
C GLU A 180 -1.35 -9.31 -1.28
N LEU A 181 -1.38 -10.64 -1.13
CA LEU A 181 -2.01 -11.59 -2.05
C LEU A 181 -3.13 -12.33 -1.33
N GLU A 182 -4.30 -12.44 -1.94
CA GLU A 182 -5.43 -13.18 -1.36
C GLU A 182 -5.12 -14.69 -1.33
N VAL A 183 -5.29 -15.31 -0.16
CA VAL A 183 -5.02 -16.74 0.05
C VAL A 183 -6.27 -17.55 -0.29
N VAL A 184 -6.11 -18.49 -1.20
CA VAL A 184 -7.15 -19.48 -1.52
C VAL A 184 -7.01 -20.74 -0.65
N ALA A 185 -5.77 -21.23 -0.51
CA ALA A 185 -5.47 -22.42 0.31
C ALA A 185 -3.98 -22.47 0.69
N VAL A 186 -3.67 -23.25 1.73
CA VAL A 186 -2.29 -23.60 2.09
C VAL A 186 -2.09 -25.08 1.78
N GLU A 187 -1.19 -25.39 0.84
CA GLU A 187 -0.95 -26.72 0.32
C GLU A 187 0.54 -27.14 0.58
N GLY A 188 0.80 -27.70 1.77
CA GLY A 188 2.14 -28.07 2.19
C GLY A 188 3.07 -26.87 2.35
N GLU A 189 4.13 -26.78 1.53
CA GLU A 189 5.08 -25.64 1.53
C GLU A 189 4.63 -24.50 0.62
N TRP A 190 3.50 -24.65 -0.08
CA TRP A 190 2.98 -23.70 -1.04
C TRP A 190 1.70 -23.03 -0.53
N VAL A 191 1.57 -21.75 -0.86
CA VAL A 191 0.34 -20.98 -0.65
C VAL A 191 -0.28 -20.72 -2.00
N LYS A 192 -1.49 -21.26 -2.19
CA LYS A 192 -2.33 -20.96 -3.35
C LYS A 192 -2.95 -19.59 -3.14
N ILE A 193 -2.79 -18.72 -4.09
CA ILE A 193 -3.25 -17.33 -4.07
C ILE A 193 -4.15 -17.04 -5.28
N MET A 194 -4.94 -15.97 -5.18
CA MET A 194 -5.64 -15.38 -6.31
C MET A 194 -4.78 -14.27 -6.93
N LEU A 195 -4.53 -14.34 -8.23
CA LEU A 195 -3.81 -13.34 -9.02
C LEU A 195 -4.62 -13.01 -10.29
N ASP A 196 -5.12 -11.78 -10.40
CA ASP A 196 -5.90 -11.32 -11.57
C ASP A 196 -7.03 -12.28 -11.98
N ASP A 197 -7.81 -12.77 -11.00
CA ASP A 197 -8.91 -13.74 -11.15
C ASP A 197 -8.46 -15.18 -11.53
N GLU A 198 -7.16 -15.47 -11.51
CA GLU A 198 -6.61 -16.81 -11.74
C GLU A 198 -5.88 -17.34 -10.50
N GLU A 199 -5.95 -18.66 -10.26
CA GLU A 199 -5.20 -19.30 -9.18
C GLU A 199 -3.71 -19.39 -9.55
N ALA A 200 -2.85 -19.06 -8.58
CA ALA A 200 -1.40 -19.15 -8.71
C ALA A 200 -0.79 -19.57 -7.37
N TYR A 201 0.53 -19.77 -7.32
CA TYR A 201 1.21 -20.30 -6.16
C TYR A 201 2.44 -19.47 -5.80
N VAL A 202 2.63 -19.26 -4.48
CA VAL A 202 3.86 -18.72 -3.90
C VAL A 202 4.42 -19.69 -2.86
N PHE A 203 5.73 -19.65 -2.65
CA PHE A 203 6.35 -20.52 -1.64
C PHE A 203 6.12 -19.91 -0.24
N GLY A 204 5.57 -20.72 0.68
CA GLY A 204 5.07 -20.26 1.98
C GLY A 204 6.11 -19.66 2.90
N GLU A 205 7.40 -20.01 2.74
CA GLU A 205 8.51 -19.42 3.52
C GLU A 205 8.66 -17.90 3.31
N TYR A 206 8.23 -17.41 2.14
CA TYR A 206 8.40 -15.99 1.74
C TYR A 206 7.14 -15.15 1.91
N VAL A 207 6.14 -15.66 2.64
CA VAL A 207 4.91 -14.93 2.95
C VAL A 207 4.50 -15.14 4.41
N ASP A 208 3.95 -14.08 5.00
CA ASP A 208 3.29 -14.12 6.31
C ASP A 208 1.78 -14.07 6.09
N ILE A 209 1.05 -15.10 6.53
CA ILE A 209 -0.41 -15.16 6.38
C ILE A 209 -1.06 -14.44 7.55
N ALA A 210 -1.88 -13.43 7.25
CA ALA A 210 -2.63 -12.66 8.24
C ALA A 210 -4.05 -12.37 7.73
N LYS A 211 -5.02 -12.38 8.64
CA LYS A 211 -6.38 -11.92 8.32
C LYS A 211 -6.40 -10.40 8.17
N LYS A 212 -7.01 -9.93 7.09
CA LYS A 212 -7.15 -8.51 6.79
C LYS A 212 -8.56 -8.17 6.34
N LEU A 213 -8.92 -6.92 6.53
CA LEU A 213 -10.14 -6.32 5.98
C LEU A 213 -9.77 -5.44 4.78
N GLU A 214 -10.66 -5.37 3.80
CA GLU A 214 -10.53 -4.38 2.72
C GLU A 214 -10.41 -2.97 3.28
N LYS A 215 -9.86 -2.07 2.47
CA LYS A 215 -9.63 -0.65 2.83
C LYS A 215 -10.47 0.26 1.94
N ALA A 216 -10.66 1.49 2.39
CA ALA A 216 -11.30 2.51 1.58
C ALA A 216 -10.51 2.78 0.29
N VAL A 217 -11.24 2.99 -0.78
CA VAL A 217 -10.73 3.40 -2.09
C VAL A 217 -10.95 4.89 -2.25
N SER A 218 -9.91 5.65 -2.59
CA SER A 218 -10.02 7.09 -2.80
C SER A 218 -10.83 7.41 -4.06
N MET A 219 -11.44 8.62 -4.12
CA MET A 219 -12.13 9.08 -5.34
C MET A 219 -11.16 9.16 -6.52
N THR A 220 -9.88 9.40 -6.25
CA THR A 220 -8.81 9.38 -7.24
C THR A 220 -8.61 7.98 -7.83
N GLU A 221 -8.52 6.97 -6.98
CA GLU A 221 -8.39 5.58 -7.43
C GLU A 221 -9.63 5.08 -8.18
N LEU A 222 -10.83 5.45 -7.72
CA LEU A 222 -12.07 5.12 -8.44
C LEU A 222 -12.15 5.74 -9.84
N LYS A 223 -11.57 6.93 -10.01
CA LYS A 223 -11.60 7.65 -11.29
C LYS A 223 -10.48 7.27 -12.25
N TYR A 224 -9.30 6.97 -11.73
CA TYR A 224 -8.08 6.82 -12.53
C TYR A 224 -7.43 5.43 -12.41
N GLY A 225 -7.99 4.55 -11.61
CA GLY A 225 -7.50 3.19 -11.37
C GLY A 225 -6.74 3.03 -10.05
N GLN A 226 -6.67 1.80 -9.60
CA GLN A 226 -6.04 1.43 -8.34
C GLN A 226 -4.55 1.85 -8.29
N GLY A 227 -4.12 2.35 -7.14
CA GLY A 227 -2.75 2.80 -6.90
C GLY A 227 -2.39 4.13 -7.58
N VAL A 228 -3.38 4.90 -8.11
CA VAL A 228 -3.15 6.28 -8.56
C VAL A 228 -3.28 7.21 -7.34
N SER A 229 -2.18 7.90 -7.02
CA SER A 229 -2.14 8.84 -5.89
C SER A 229 -2.65 10.24 -6.30
N ASP A 230 -3.09 11.02 -5.30
CA ASP A 230 -3.52 12.43 -5.52
C ASP A 230 -2.40 13.27 -6.12
N VAL A 231 -1.13 12.99 -5.77
CA VAL A 231 0.05 13.67 -6.35
C VAL A 231 0.12 13.47 -7.86
N ARG A 232 -0.19 12.27 -8.38
CA ARG A 232 -0.21 11.97 -9.82
C ARG A 232 -1.29 12.78 -10.54
N VAL A 233 -2.47 12.84 -9.95
CA VAL A 233 -3.60 13.61 -10.49
C VAL A 233 -3.30 15.10 -10.45
N ASP A 234 -2.73 15.61 -9.36
CA ASP A 234 -2.35 17.02 -9.24
C ASP A 234 -1.26 17.40 -10.25
N LEU A 235 -0.27 16.53 -10.47
CA LEU A 235 0.75 16.72 -11.51
C LEU A 235 0.11 16.84 -12.91
N VAL A 236 -0.80 15.94 -13.25
CA VAL A 236 -1.50 15.98 -14.54
C VAL A 236 -2.36 17.25 -14.67
N ASN A 237 -3.10 17.62 -13.62
CA ASN A 237 -3.91 18.84 -13.61
C ASN A 237 -3.04 20.09 -13.70
N TYR A 238 -1.88 20.08 -13.05
CA TYR A 238 -0.90 21.16 -13.17
C TYR A 238 -0.35 21.25 -14.61
N ALA A 239 0.03 20.14 -15.22
CA ALA A 239 0.51 20.11 -16.58
C ALA A 239 -0.54 20.65 -17.58
N LYS A 240 -1.83 20.31 -17.40
CA LYS A 240 -2.94 20.77 -18.23
C LYS A 240 -3.15 22.29 -18.21
N LYS A 241 -2.70 23.00 -17.15
CA LYS A 241 -2.78 24.48 -17.10
C LYS A 241 -1.95 25.18 -18.18
N PHE A 242 -1.02 24.49 -18.80
CA PHE A 242 -0.09 25.03 -19.80
C PHE A 242 -0.46 24.65 -21.24
N LEU A 243 -1.62 24.02 -21.44
CA LEU A 243 -2.12 23.73 -22.79
C LEU A 243 -2.18 24.99 -23.65
N GLY A 244 -1.73 24.87 -24.90
CA GLY A 244 -1.69 25.97 -25.86
C GLY A 244 -0.45 26.86 -25.76
N ASN A 245 0.36 26.75 -24.70
CA ASN A 245 1.59 27.53 -24.57
C ASN A 245 2.64 27.11 -25.62
N PRO A 246 3.53 28.01 -26.03
CA PRO A 246 4.41 27.78 -27.16
C PRO A 246 5.46 26.69 -26.90
N TYR A 247 5.87 26.03 -27.96
CA TYR A 247 7.07 25.19 -27.99
C TYR A 247 8.29 26.07 -28.36
N VAL A 248 9.34 25.96 -27.57
CA VAL A 248 10.65 26.57 -27.87
C VAL A 248 11.73 25.54 -27.68
N TRP A 249 12.52 25.28 -28.73
CA TRP A 249 13.65 24.35 -28.64
C TRP A 249 14.66 24.79 -27.58
N GLY A 250 15.05 23.88 -26.68
CA GLY A 250 15.91 24.19 -25.54
C GLY A 250 15.25 25.03 -24.44
N GLY A 251 13.95 25.31 -24.58
CA GLY A 251 13.20 26.07 -23.56
C GLY A 251 12.73 25.20 -22.40
N THR A 252 12.61 25.83 -21.22
CA THR A 252 12.08 25.21 -19.98
C THR A 252 10.96 26.01 -19.36
N SER A 253 10.57 27.13 -19.96
CA SER A 253 9.52 27.98 -19.42
C SER A 253 8.14 27.44 -19.79
N LEU A 254 7.34 27.08 -18.77
CA LEU A 254 5.99 26.56 -18.97
C LEU A 254 5.04 27.58 -19.66
N THR A 255 5.34 28.89 -19.58
CA THR A 255 4.50 29.94 -20.13
C THR A 255 5.12 30.63 -21.34
N LYS A 256 6.46 30.79 -21.39
CA LYS A 256 7.14 31.49 -22.49
C LYS A 256 7.65 30.55 -23.57
N GLY A 257 7.67 29.23 -23.30
CA GLY A 257 8.04 28.19 -24.22
C GLY A 257 8.97 27.13 -23.65
N ALA A 258 8.63 25.90 -23.91
CA ALA A 258 9.40 24.72 -23.49
C ALA A 258 9.50 23.72 -24.66
N ASP A 259 10.58 22.96 -24.73
CA ASP A 259 10.63 21.73 -25.55
C ASP A 259 10.06 20.54 -24.78
N CYS A 260 10.04 19.36 -25.39
CA CYS A 260 9.42 18.19 -24.79
C CYS A 260 10.05 17.80 -23.42
N SER A 261 11.37 17.77 -23.33
CA SER A 261 12.09 17.43 -22.10
C SER A 261 12.11 18.59 -21.10
N GLY A 262 12.11 19.82 -21.57
CA GLY A 262 12.00 21.03 -20.76
C GLY A 262 10.63 21.20 -20.11
N PHE A 263 9.57 20.85 -20.82
CA PHE A 263 8.21 20.78 -20.27
C PHE A 263 8.14 19.77 -19.13
N VAL A 264 8.59 18.52 -19.39
CA VAL A 264 8.59 17.44 -18.41
C VAL A 264 9.40 17.83 -17.16
N LEU A 265 10.65 18.27 -17.31
CA LEU A 265 11.47 18.64 -16.15
C LEU A 265 10.85 19.76 -15.32
N SER A 266 10.20 20.73 -15.96
CA SER A 266 9.59 21.89 -15.27
C SER A 266 8.31 21.51 -14.51
N ILE A 267 7.53 20.57 -15.04
CA ILE A 267 6.39 19.99 -14.35
C ILE A 267 6.86 19.19 -13.11
N TYR A 268 7.80 18.27 -13.30
CA TYR A 268 8.27 17.40 -12.21
C TYR A 268 9.03 18.12 -11.12
N LYS A 269 9.73 19.23 -11.45
CA LYS A 269 10.42 20.08 -10.48
C LYS A 269 9.49 20.61 -9.39
N LYS A 270 8.23 20.93 -9.71
CA LYS A 270 7.23 21.36 -8.72
C LYS A 270 6.96 20.30 -7.66
N TYR A 271 7.17 19.02 -7.99
CA TYR A 271 6.95 17.86 -7.11
C TYR A 271 8.25 17.33 -6.51
N GLY A 272 9.32 18.14 -6.51
CA GLY A 272 10.61 17.79 -5.90
C GLY A 272 11.46 16.81 -6.71
N ILE A 273 11.05 16.46 -7.93
CA ILE A 273 11.77 15.53 -8.79
C ILE A 273 12.60 16.31 -9.80
N SER A 274 13.93 16.19 -9.68
CA SER A 274 14.89 16.81 -10.60
C SER A 274 15.17 15.90 -11.78
N LEU A 275 14.97 16.41 -13.00
CA LEU A 275 15.21 15.69 -14.25
C LEU A 275 16.24 16.44 -15.12
N PRO A 276 17.09 15.73 -15.89
CA PRO A 276 17.95 16.35 -16.87
C PRO A 276 17.12 16.94 -18.02
N HIS A 277 17.62 18.04 -18.64
CA HIS A 277 16.98 18.63 -19.83
C HIS A 277 17.42 17.90 -21.10
N TYR A 278 17.15 16.59 -21.16
CA TYR A 278 17.45 15.75 -22.32
C TYR A 278 16.62 14.46 -22.28
N SER A 279 15.77 14.25 -23.27
CA SER A 279 14.82 13.13 -23.31
C SER A 279 15.49 11.75 -23.25
N VAL A 280 16.69 11.59 -23.87
CA VAL A 280 17.45 10.34 -23.78
C VAL A 280 17.90 10.04 -22.37
N SER A 281 18.35 11.05 -21.61
CA SER A 281 18.72 10.88 -20.20
C SER A 281 17.51 10.61 -19.32
N GLN A 282 16.39 11.32 -19.54
CA GLN A 282 15.13 11.08 -18.85
C GLN A 282 14.61 9.64 -19.08
N SER A 283 14.80 9.08 -20.30
CA SER A 283 14.35 7.72 -20.61
C SER A 283 15.09 6.60 -19.86
N LYS A 284 16.16 6.93 -19.17
CA LYS A 284 16.96 6.01 -18.35
C LYS A 284 16.64 6.11 -16.85
N MET A 285 15.82 7.08 -16.45
CA MET A 285 15.47 7.34 -15.05
C MET A 285 14.22 6.57 -14.64
N GLY A 286 14.09 6.32 -13.34
CA GLY A 286 12.95 5.63 -12.76
C GLY A 286 12.79 4.17 -13.18
N THR A 287 11.70 3.58 -12.79
CA THR A 287 11.36 2.18 -13.08
C THR A 287 10.81 2.03 -14.50
N LYS A 288 11.32 1.05 -15.25
CA LYS A 288 10.77 0.69 -16.57
C LYS A 288 9.52 -0.15 -16.38
N ILE A 289 8.43 0.25 -17.02
CA ILE A 289 7.15 -0.45 -16.98
C ILE A 289 6.62 -0.67 -18.40
N SER A 290 5.59 -1.49 -18.56
CA SER A 290 4.85 -1.64 -19.82
C SER A 290 3.88 -0.47 -20.03
N LEU A 291 3.40 -0.30 -21.28
CA LEU A 291 2.38 0.72 -21.56
C LEU A 291 1.04 0.39 -20.89
N SER A 292 0.70 -0.89 -20.73
CA SER A 292 -0.51 -1.35 -20.07
C SER A 292 -0.54 -1.01 -18.57
N GLU A 293 0.63 -0.93 -17.93
CA GLU A 293 0.78 -0.54 -16.53
C GLU A 293 0.86 0.98 -16.32
N ALA A 294 0.82 1.77 -17.42
CA ALA A 294 1.01 3.22 -17.32
C ALA A 294 -0.11 3.89 -16.52
N LYS A 295 0.28 4.66 -15.51
CA LYS A 295 -0.60 5.47 -14.65
C LYS A 295 -0.40 6.96 -14.95
N PRO A 296 -1.40 7.83 -14.70
CA PRO A 296 -1.24 9.28 -14.83
C PRO A 296 0.04 9.76 -14.14
N GLY A 297 0.82 10.59 -14.84
CA GLY A 297 2.14 11.05 -14.39
C GLY A 297 3.31 10.16 -14.81
N ASP A 298 3.13 8.99 -15.43
CA ASP A 298 4.24 8.24 -16.00
C ASP A 298 4.73 8.89 -17.30
N LEU A 299 6.01 8.67 -17.65
CA LEU A 299 6.63 9.26 -18.85
C LEU A 299 6.65 8.26 -19.99
N ILE A 300 6.12 8.65 -21.15
CA ILE A 300 6.21 7.88 -22.39
C ILE A 300 7.26 8.50 -23.29
N PHE A 301 8.19 7.68 -23.74
CA PHE A 301 9.27 8.06 -24.64
C PHE A 301 9.05 7.50 -26.03
N TYR A 302 9.38 8.32 -27.06
CA TYR A 302 9.28 7.94 -28.46
C TYR A 302 10.64 8.06 -29.12
N ALA A 303 10.92 7.16 -30.06
CA ALA A 303 12.18 7.12 -30.77
C ALA A 303 12.00 7.36 -32.28
N LYS A 304 13.08 7.81 -32.93
CA LYS A 304 13.25 7.86 -34.37
C LYS A 304 14.58 7.21 -34.69
N ASN A 305 14.58 6.25 -35.59
CA ASN A 305 15.78 5.46 -35.95
C ASN A 305 16.50 4.86 -34.73
N GLY A 306 15.73 4.30 -33.78
CA GLY A 306 16.26 3.68 -32.56
C GLY A 306 16.71 4.65 -31.46
N THR A 307 16.76 5.96 -31.72
CA THR A 307 17.18 6.96 -30.72
C THR A 307 15.96 7.71 -30.16
N VAL A 308 15.85 7.77 -28.84
CA VAL A 308 14.80 8.57 -28.16
C VAL A 308 14.95 10.03 -28.56
N ASN A 309 13.87 10.61 -29.05
CA ASN A 309 13.84 12.00 -29.51
C ASN A 309 12.63 12.80 -29.02
N HIS A 310 11.78 12.17 -28.21
CA HIS A 310 10.60 12.83 -27.65
C HIS A 310 10.16 12.17 -26.35
N VAL A 311 9.53 12.99 -25.48
CA VAL A 311 8.96 12.55 -24.21
C VAL A 311 7.61 13.24 -23.98
N ALA A 312 6.68 12.53 -23.35
CA ALA A 312 5.36 13.02 -22.99
C ALA A 312 4.95 12.50 -21.60
N ILE A 313 4.06 13.22 -20.91
CA ILE A 313 3.48 12.80 -19.65
C ILE A 313 2.17 12.07 -19.96
N TYR A 314 2.03 10.82 -19.51
CA TYR A 314 0.78 10.08 -19.60
C TYR A 314 -0.27 10.67 -18.67
N ILE A 315 -1.49 10.88 -19.15
CA ILE A 315 -2.58 11.54 -18.41
C ILE A 315 -3.81 10.64 -18.18
N GLY A 316 -3.65 9.33 -18.46
CA GLY A 316 -4.76 8.37 -18.43
C GLY A 316 -5.51 8.26 -19.76
N ASN A 317 -6.40 7.27 -19.86
CA ASN A 317 -7.28 7.06 -21.02
C ASN A 317 -6.55 7.04 -22.37
N ASN A 318 -5.37 6.41 -22.42
CA ASN A 318 -4.50 6.34 -23.60
C ASN A 318 -4.13 7.72 -24.17
N GLN A 319 -3.98 8.74 -23.31
CA GLN A 319 -3.63 10.11 -23.68
C GLN A 319 -2.33 10.56 -23.03
N VAL A 320 -1.63 11.46 -23.70
CA VAL A 320 -0.44 12.14 -23.19
C VAL A 320 -0.55 13.65 -23.38
N ILE A 321 0.10 14.40 -22.48
CA ILE A 321 0.35 15.84 -22.64
C ILE A 321 1.83 16.07 -22.91
N HIS A 322 2.16 16.90 -23.89
CA HIS A 322 3.53 17.15 -24.30
C HIS A 322 3.70 18.50 -25.00
N ALA A 323 4.89 19.07 -24.91
CA ALA A 323 5.32 20.14 -25.82
C ALA A 323 5.70 19.48 -27.15
N SER A 324 4.83 19.61 -28.16
CA SER A 324 4.84 18.80 -29.37
C SER A 324 5.76 19.34 -30.48
N SER A 325 5.51 20.56 -30.91
CA SER A 325 6.28 21.21 -31.98
C SER A 325 6.10 22.74 -31.95
N PRO A 326 6.96 23.53 -32.62
CA PRO A 326 6.78 24.98 -32.75
C PRO A 326 5.43 25.41 -33.31
N ARG A 327 4.81 24.56 -34.15
CA ARG A 327 3.50 24.88 -34.77
C ARG A 327 2.32 24.64 -33.80
N THR A 328 2.47 23.68 -32.87
CA THR A 328 1.32 23.21 -32.08
C THR A 328 1.45 23.50 -30.58
N GLY A 329 2.63 23.85 -30.10
CA GLY A 329 2.87 24.09 -28.69
C GLY A 329 2.63 22.87 -27.79
N ILE A 330 2.18 23.14 -26.58
CA ILE A 330 1.80 22.14 -25.59
C ILE A 330 0.38 21.67 -25.88
N LYS A 331 0.19 20.36 -26.07
CA LYS A 331 -1.11 19.77 -26.43
C LYS A 331 -1.29 18.38 -25.85
N ILE A 332 -2.52 17.88 -25.92
CA ILE A 332 -2.86 16.47 -25.67
C ILE A 332 -2.86 15.70 -27.00
N SER A 333 -2.35 14.47 -26.95
CA SER A 333 -2.35 13.53 -28.08
C SER A 333 -2.69 12.13 -27.55
N ASN A 334 -3.04 11.20 -28.45
CA ASN A 334 -3.15 9.79 -28.10
C ASN A 334 -1.75 9.25 -27.71
N ALA A 335 -1.65 8.40 -26.70
CA ALA A 335 -0.36 7.86 -26.27
C ALA A 335 0.33 7.00 -27.35
N THR A 336 -0.46 6.44 -28.26
CA THR A 336 0.02 5.63 -29.39
C THR A 336 0.04 6.39 -30.72
N TYR A 337 -0.01 7.75 -30.72
CA TYR A 337 0.14 8.56 -31.94
C TYR A 337 1.47 8.35 -32.67
N ARG A 338 2.45 7.85 -31.94
CA ARG A 338 3.69 7.23 -32.40
C ARG A 338 3.88 5.94 -31.59
N THR A 339 4.59 4.95 -32.10
CA THR A 339 4.92 3.75 -31.34
C THR A 339 5.75 4.13 -30.10
N PRO A 340 5.28 3.87 -28.86
CA PRO A 340 6.07 4.09 -27.66
C PRO A 340 7.35 3.24 -27.67
N HIS A 341 8.47 3.87 -27.37
CA HIS A 341 9.77 3.21 -27.24
C HIS A 341 9.98 2.63 -25.83
N SER A 342 9.60 3.39 -24.81
CA SER A 342 9.66 2.97 -23.41
C SER A 342 8.74 3.82 -22.54
N VAL A 343 8.36 3.25 -21.40
CA VAL A 343 7.59 3.95 -20.36
C VAL A 343 8.39 3.92 -19.07
N ARG A 344 8.38 5.05 -18.33
CA ARG A 344 9.11 5.20 -17.07
C ARG A 344 8.22 5.75 -15.97
N ARG A 345 8.30 5.13 -14.82
CA ARG A 345 7.66 5.58 -13.58
C ARG A 345 8.66 6.27 -12.68
N LEU A 346 8.34 7.49 -12.25
CA LEU A 346 9.16 8.34 -11.38
C LEU A 346 8.40 8.73 -10.10
N LEU A 347 7.10 8.48 -10.06
CA LEU A 347 6.20 8.70 -8.92
C LEU A 347 5.69 7.36 -8.44
N ASP A 348 5.66 7.17 -7.13
CA ASP A 348 5.03 6.02 -6.47
C ASP A 348 3.53 6.26 -6.25
#